data_0edae7c1cd74b46ceedd8180a4b1c3dc
#
_entry.id   0edae7c1cd74b46ceedd8180a4b1c3dc
#
_cell.length_a   1.000
_cell.length_b   1.000
_cell.length_c   1.000
_cell.angle_alpha   90.00
_cell.angle_beta   90.00
_cell.angle_gamma   90.00
#
_symmetry.space_group_name_H-M   'P 1'
#
loop_
_entity.id
_entity.type
_entity.pdbx_description
1 polymer ?
#
loop_
_entity_poly.entity_id
_entity_poly.type
_entity_poly.pdbx_seq_one_letter_code
_entity_poly.pdbx_strand_id
1 'polypeptide(L)'
;MAKALRRASAVLLLSAASVLVLVLGALLLRYGYKRYYSAVYPLQFTKEVTAASEKFGIEPSLIYAVIHTESSFEPQVTSSAGAKGLMQLTDSTLEWALNRAGEKGKYTAEDLYDPKINIHYGVYVLALLGEQFENTETILAAYNAGIGRVGEWLKDPAYSADGVRLDTIPYPETADYVERVQNARKFYQELYNLP
;
A
#
# COMPACT_ATOMS: atom_id res chain seq x y z
N MET A 1 48.14 29.16 -33.61
CA MET A 1 47.49 29.37 -32.32
C MET A 1 45.97 29.54 -32.45
N ALA A 2 45.43 30.48 -33.20
CA ALA A 2 43.98 30.75 -33.33
C ALA A 2 43.11 29.57 -33.80
N LYS A 3 43.60 28.74 -34.76
CA LYS A 3 42.84 27.53 -35.22
C LYS A 3 42.74 26.43 -34.14
N ALA A 4 43.76 26.27 -33.28
CA ALA A 4 43.76 25.29 -32.21
C ALA A 4 42.77 25.72 -31.10
N LEU A 5 42.74 27.01 -30.74
CA LEU A 5 41.78 27.58 -29.80
C LEU A 5 40.33 27.44 -30.26
N ARG A 6 40.07 27.73 -31.55
CA ARG A 6 38.71 27.53 -32.13
C ARG A 6 38.27 26.06 -32.13
N ARG A 7 39.19 25.11 -32.39
CA ARG A 7 38.89 23.66 -32.32
C ARG A 7 38.59 23.24 -30.88
N ALA A 8 39.37 23.70 -29.90
CA ALA A 8 39.16 23.40 -28.49
C ALA A 8 37.79 23.96 -27.99
N SER A 9 37.46 25.19 -28.38
CA SER A 9 36.15 25.80 -28.04
C SER A 9 34.99 25.03 -28.69
N ALA A 10 35.12 24.59 -29.95
CA ALA A 10 34.09 23.82 -30.62
C ALA A 10 33.87 22.42 -29.93
N VAL A 11 34.95 21.75 -29.53
CA VAL A 11 34.87 20.48 -28.82
C VAL A 11 34.18 20.68 -27.46
N LEU A 12 34.52 21.72 -26.71
CA LEU A 12 33.89 22.06 -25.45
C LEU A 12 32.39 22.36 -25.60
N LEU A 13 32.01 23.10 -26.64
CA LEU A 13 30.59 23.40 -26.90
C LEU A 13 29.80 22.13 -27.29
N LEU A 14 30.37 21.26 -28.12
CA LEU A 14 29.75 20.01 -28.51
C LEU A 14 29.60 19.06 -27.31
N SER A 15 30.61 18.97 -26.45
CA SER A 15 30.53 18.16 -25.23
C SER A 15 29.49 18.69 -24.26
N ALA A 16 29.41 20.01 -24.06
CA ALA A 16 28.39 20.65 -23.25
C ALA A 16 26.95 20.42 -23.80
N ALA A 17 26.78 20.53 -25.13
CA ALA A 17 25.54 20.24 -25.78
C ALA A 17 25.12 18.77 -25.63
N SER A 18 26.06 17.83 -25.76
CA SER A 18 25.78 16.40 -25.54
C SER A 18 25.35 16.11 -24.11
N VAL A 19 26.05 16.68 -23.12
CA VAL A 19 25.67 16.55 -21.71
C VAL A 19 24.25 17.12 -21.47
N LEU A 20 23.96 18.29 -22.04
CA LEU A 20 22.62 18.91 -21.92
C LEU A 20 21.52 18.00 -22.50
N VAL A 21 21.75 17.41 -23.67
CA VAL A 21 20.80 16.48 -24.32
C VAL A 21 20.58 15.24 -23.43
N LEU A 22 21.64 14.67 -22.86
CA LEU A 22 21.53 13.54 -21.94
C LEU A 22 20.73 13.90 -20.68
N VAL A 23 20.99 15.06 -20.09
CA VAL A 23 20.25 15.55 -18.90
C VAL A 23 18.77 15.77 -19.24
N LEU A 24 18.48 16.44 -20.36
CA LEU A 24 17.10 16.64 -20.79
C LEU A 24 16.38 15.32 -21.09
N GLY A 25 17.08 14.36 -21.73
CA GLY A 25 16.56 13.02 -21.97
C GLY A 25 16.23 12.30 -20.66
N ALA A 26 17.14 12.34 -19.68
CA ALA A 26 16.92 11.75 -18.35
C ALA A 26 15.72 12.40 -17.62
N LEU A 27 15.59 13.73 -17.69
CA LEU A 27 14.46 14.45 -17.10
C LEU A 27 13.12 14.09 -17.75
N LEU A 28 13.09 13.96 -19.07
CA LEU A 28 11.89 13.54 -19.81
C LEU A 28 11.50 12.09 -19.46
N LEU A 29 12.47 11.18 -19.39
CA LEU A 29 12.22 9.80 -18.96
C LEU A 29 11.68 9.74 -17.53
N ARG A 30 12.30 10.49 -16.62
CA ARG A 30 11.84 10.60 -15.22
C ARG A 30 10.40 11.19 -15.13
N TYR A 31 10.11 12.21 -15.91
CA TYR A 31 8.78 12.80 -15.98
C TYR A 31 7.76 11.78 -16.51
N GLY A 32 8.08 11.10 -17.61
CA GLY A 32 7.22 10.05 -18.19
C GLY A 32 6.98 8.90 -17.21
N TYR A 33 8.05 8.42 -16.56
CA TYR A 33 7.97 7.40 -15.50
C TYR A 33 7.01 7.84 -14.38
N LYS A 34 7.26 9.03 -13.80
CA LYS A 34 6.41 9.54 -12.73
C LYS A 34 4.96 9.70 -13.17
N ARG A 35 4.73 10.22 -14.36
CA ARG A 35 3.38 10.41 -14.93
C ARG A 35 2.63 9.09 -15.10
N TYR A 36 3.30 8.08 -15.64
CA TYR A 36 2.73 6.74 -15.82
C TYR A 36 2.39 6.09 -14.48
N TYR A 37 3.35 6.01 -13.57
CA TYR A 37 3.13 5.33 -12.30
C TYR A 37 2.16 6.09 -11.37
N SER A 38 2.08 7.42 -11.44
CA SER A 38 1.04 8.16 -10.69
C SER A 38 -0.38 7.90 -11.20
N ALA A 39 -0.54 7.43 -12.44
CA ALA A 39 -1.84 6.98 -12.94
C ALA A 39 -2.19 5.56 -12.47
N VAL A 40 -1.18 4.68 -12.32
CA VAL A 40 -1.36 3.31 -11.81
C VAL A 40 -1.54 3.31 -10.29
N TYR A 41 -0.78 4.13 -9.57
CA TYR A 41 -0.81 4.26 -8.11
C TYR A 41 -1.30 5.65 -7.69
N PRO A 42 -2.60 5.96 -7.85
CA PRO A 42 -3.12 7.29 -7.56
C PRO A 42 -3.20 7.55 -6.05
N LEU A 43 -3.10 8.84 -5.65
CA LEU A 43 -3.47 9.30 -4.32
C LEU A 43 -4.94 9.77 -4.35
N GLN A 44 -5.87 8.89 -4.02
CA GLN A 44 -7.28 9.23 -3.85
C GLN A 44 -7.65 9.16 -2.37
N PHE A 45 -8.76 9.79 -1.98
CA PHE A 45 -9.26 9.80 -0.60
C PHE A 45 -8.21 10.28 0.43
N THR A 46 -7.36 11.24 0.02
CA THR A 46 -6.21 11.69 0.83
C THR A 46 -6.62 12.19 2.21
N LYS A 47 -7.76 12.87 2.31
CA LYS A 47 -8.28 13.38 3.58
C LYS A 47 -8.62 12.25 4.55
N GLU A 48 -9.29 11.22 4.06
CA GLU A 48 -9.72 10.05 4.83
C GLU A 48 -8.50 9.20 5.25
N VAL A 49 -7.57 8.98 4.32
CA VAL A 49 -6.32 8.25 4.58
C VAL A 49 -5.47 8.99 5.62
N THR A 50 -5.27 10.31 5.47
CA THR A 50 -4.49 11.09 6.44
C THR A 50 -5.13 11.04 7.83
N ALA A 51 -6.44 11.27 7.92
CA ALA A 51 -7.14 11.22 9.20
C ALA A 51 -7.08 9.86 9.89
N ALA A 52 -7.18 8.76 9.12
CA ALA A 52 -7.07 7.40 9.66
C ALA A 52 -5.62 7.07 10.07
N SER A 53 -4.64 7.47 9.25
CA SER A 53 -3.21 7.32 9.54
C SER A 53 -2.83 8.00 10.86
N GLU A 54 -3.18 9.27 11.03
CA GLU A 54 -2.91 10.04 12.23
C GLU A 54 -3.61 9.44 13.47
N LYS A 55 -4.85 8.97 13.31
CA LYS A 55 -5.64 8.42 14.43
C LYS A 55 -5.10 7.08 14.91
N PHE A 56 -4.69 6.21 13.99
CA PHE A 56 -4.35 4.82 14.32
C PHE A 56 -2.87 4.49 14.20
N GLY A 57 -2.03 5.45 13.80
CA GLY A 57 -0.58 5.27 13.70
C GLY A 57 -0.13 4.33 12.57
N ILE A 58 -0.96 4.13 11.55
CA ILE A 58 -0.61 3.31 10.37
C ILE A 58 -0.04 4.22 9.27
N GLU A 59 1.10 3.83 8.71
CA GLU A 59 1.76 4.60 7.66
C GLU A 59 0.86 4.79 6.43
N PRO A 60 0.75 6.02 5.87
CA PRO A 60 -0.09 6.28 4.69
C PRO A 60 0.26 5.41 3.50
N SER A 61 1.55 5.10 3.27
CA SER A 61 1.98 4.21 2.18
C SER A 61 1.37 2.82 2.27
N LEU A 62 1.24 2.27 3.49
CA LEU A 62 0.61 0.97 3.72
C LEU A 62 -0.91 1.05 3.47
N ILE A 63 -1.57 2.12 3.93
CA ILE A 63 -3.02 2.30 3.73
C ILE A 63 -3.34 2.36 2.23
N TYR A 64 -2.60 3.20 1.47
CA TYR A 64 -2.76 3.29 0.02
C TYR A 64 -2.51 1.96 -0.68
N ALA A 65 -1.48 1.22 -0.26
CA ALA A 65 -1.15 -0.08 -0.83
C ALA A 65 -2.26 -1.12 -0.62
N VAL A 66 -2.87 -1.14 0.57
CA VAL A 66 -4.01 -2.02 0.86
C VAL A 66 -5.21 -1.62 0.00
N ILE A 67 -5.60 -0.34 -0.03
CA ILE A 67 -6.72 0.15 -0.87
C ILE A 67 -6.48 -0.19 -2.35
N HIS A 68 -5.27 0.04 -2.85
CA HIS A 68 -4.91 -0.28 -4.23
C HIS A 68 -5.07 -1.77 -4.54
N THR A 69 -4.59 -2.63 -3.64
CA THR A 69 -4.61 -4.09 -3.82
C THR A 69 -6.02 -4.66 -3.68
N GLU A 70 -6.84 -4.12 -2.77
CA GLU A 70 -8.18 -4.63 -2.46
C GLU A 70 -9.24 -4.20 -3.48
N SER A 71 -9.20 -2.95 -3.92
CA SER A 71 -10.29 -2.38 -4.74
C SER A 71 -9.83 -1.56 -5.94
N SER A 72 -8.51 -1.32 -6.09
CA SER A 72 -8.02 -0.33 -7.06
C SER A 72 -8.71 1.04 -6.92
N PHE A 73 -9.04 1.43 -5.67
CA PHE A 73 -9.78 2.65 -5.31
C PHE A 73 -11.23 2.70 -5.76
N GLU A 74 -11.86 1.57 -6.10
CA GLU A 74 -13.27 1.51 -6.44
C GLU A 74 -14.12 1.32 -5.16
N PRO A 75 -14.90 2.34 -4.71
CA PRO A 75 -15.59 2.27 -3.43
C PRO A 75 -16.85 1.40 -3.44
N GLN A 76 -17.37 1.07 -4.62
CA GLN A 76 -18.62 0.32 -4.77
C GLN A 76 -18.40 -1.18 -5.06
N VAL A 77 -17.16 -1.66 -5.00
CA VAL A 77 -16.86 -3.05 -5.31
C VAL A 77 -17.28 -3.99 -4.18
N THR A 78 -17.81 -5.14 -4.57
CA THR A 78 -18.11 -6.26 -3.67
C THR A 78 -17.47 -7.51 -4.22
N SER A 79 -16.69 -8.21 -3.40
CA SER A 79 -16.08 -9.49 -3.78
C SER A 79 -17.07 -10.65 -3.74
N SER A 80 -16.70 -11.78 -4.33
CA SER A 80 -17.48 -13.02 -4.25
C SER A 80 -17.66 -13.54 -2.81
N ALA A 81 -16.75 -13.17 -1.91
CA ALA A 81 -16.81 -13.48 -0.48
C ALA A 81 -17.65 -12.46 0.34
N GLY A 82 -18.25 -11.46 -0.32
CA GLY A 82 -19.07 -10.44 0.32
C GLY A 82 -18.28 -9.31 0.99
N ALA A 83 -16.97 -9.22 0.75
CA ALA A 83 -16.18 -8.08 1.23
C ALA A 83 -16.51 -6.82 0.40
N LYS A 84 -16.58 -5.65 1.04
CA LYS A 84 -17.13 -4.42 0.47
C LYS A 84 -16.17 -3.24 0.58
N GLY A 85 -16.20 -2.39 -0.44
CA GLY A 85 -15.60 -1.07 -0.47
C GLY A 85 -14.07 -1.06 -0.63
N LEU A 86 -13.49 0.09 -0.32
CA LEU A 86 -12.08 0.40 -0.62
C LEU A 86 -11.06 -0.57 -0.01
N MET A 87 -11.27 -0.99 1.24
CA MET A 87 -10.39 -1.89 1.98
C MET A 87 -10.98 -3.31 2.14
N GLN A 88 -12.05 -3.62 1.39
CA GLN A 88 -12.67 -4.94 1.31
C GLN A 88 -12.99 -5.55 2.68
N LEU A 89 -13.74 -4.83 3.49
CA LEU A 89 -14.18 -5.33 4.77
C LEU A 89 -15.41 -6.23 4.61
N THR A 90 -15.43 -7.36 5.31
CA THR A 90 -16.63 -8.20 5.46
C THR A 90 -17.52 -7.66 6.56
N ASP A 91 -18.81 -8.07 6.55
CA ASP A 91 -19.77 -7.71 7.58
C ASP A 91 -19.30 -8.13 8.97
N SER A 92 -18.72 -9.34 9.08
CA SER A 92 -18.18 -9.85 10.34
C SER A 92 -16.94 -9.08 10.82
N THR A 93 -16.09 -8.64 9.89
CA THR A 93 -14.91 -7.81 10.21
C THR A 93 -15.33 -6.43 10.72
N LEU A 94 -16.34 -5.82 10.09
CA LEU A 94 -16.91 -4.55 10.57
C LEU A 94 -17.53 -4.71 11.96
N GLU A 95 -18.33 -5.76 12.18
CA GLU A 95 -18.93 -6.02 13.49
C GLU A 95 -17.87 -6.23 14.57
N TRP A 96 -16.82 -6.99 14.27
CA TRP A 96 -15.69 -7.16 15.19
C TRP A 96 -15.00 -5.83 15.51
N ALA A 97 -14.71 -5.01 14.52
CA ALA A 97 -14.09 -3.70 14.70
C ALA A 97 -14.97 -2.75 15.50
N LEU A 98 -16.29 -2.71 15.23
CA LEU A 98 -17.27 -1.92 15.99
C LEU A 98 -17.35 -2.36 17.46
N ASN A 99 -17.34 -3.67 17.72
CA ASN A 99 -17.33 -4.19 19.08
C ASN A 99 -16.04 -3.79 19.82
N ARG A 100 -14.87 -3.87 19.17
CA ARG A 100 -13.58 -3.45 19.74
C ARG A 100 -13.53 -1.94 20.02
N ALA A 101 -14.17 -1.13 19.19
CA ALA A 101 -14.25 0.33 19.36
C ALA A 101 -15.31 0.76 20.41
N GLY A 102 -16.15 -0.15 20.94
CA GLY A 102 -17.28 0.21 21.80
C GLY A 102 -18.42 0.87 21.04
N GLU A 103 -18.49 0.69 19.74
CA GLU A 103 -19.45 1.35 18.81
C GLU A 103 -20.43 0.35 18.19
N LYS A 104 -20.76 -0.73 18.92
CA LYS A 104 -21.65 -1.79 18.45
C LYS A 104 -22.96 -1.24 17.87
N GLY A 105 -23.27 -1.66 16.63
CA GLY A 105 -24.49 -1.28 15.93
C GLY A 105 -24.52 0.15 15.37
N LYS A 106 -23.40 0.86 15.39
CA LYS A 106 -23.29 2.23 14.86
C LYS A 106 -23.38 2.27 13.33
N TYR A 107 -22.84 1.26 12.67
CA TYR A 107 -22.83 1.12 11.23
C TYR A 107 -23.24 -0.29 10.82
N THR A 108 -23.72 -0.42 9.60
CA THR A 108 -24.13 -1.66 8.94
C THR A 108 -23.19 -2.00 7.79
N ALA A 109 -23.34 -3.17 7.20
CA ALA A 109 -22.59 -3.59 6.03
C ALA A 109 -22.75 -2.66 4.81
N GLU A 110 -23.88 -2.00 4.66
CA GLU A 110 -24.13 -1.06 3.56
C GLU A 110 -23.32 0.24 3.72
N ASP A 111 -22.99 0.63 4.96
CA ASP A 111 -22.14 1.79 5.23
C ASP A 111 -20.68 1.58 4.77
N LEU A 112 -20.27 0.33 4.48
CA LEU A 112 -18.93 0.02 3.95
C LEU A 112 -18.70 0.53 2.54
N TYR A 113 -19.70 0.99 1.82
CA TYR A 113 -19.51 1.68 0.53
C TYR A 113 -19.19 3.17 0.69
N ASP A 114 -19.30 3.72 1.91
CA ASP A 114 -18.82 5.07 2.23
C ASP A 114 -17.29 5.04 2.44
N PRO A 115 -16.51 5.77 1.62
CA PRO A 115 -15.05 5.80 1.73
C PRO A 115 -14.52 6.15 3.11
N LYS A 116 -15.17 7.09 3.80
CA LYS A 116 -14.76 7.54 5.13
C LYS A 116 -14.92 6.45 6.17
N ILE A 117 -16.04 5.72 6.13
CA ILE A 117 -16.32 4.63 7.06
C ILE A 117 -15.42 3.44 6.76
N ASN A 118 -15.30 3.08 5.49
CA ASN A 118 -14.50 1.94 5.06
C ASN A 118 -13.01 2.11 5.39
N ILE A 119 -12.41 3.25 5.03
CA ILE A 119 -10.99 3.55 5.34
C ILE A 119 -10.79 3.59 6.86
N HIS A 120 -11.69 4.25 7.60
CA HIS A 120 -11.58 4.34 9.05
C HIS A 120 -11.51 2.97 9.71
N TYR A 121 -12.45 2.08 9.41
CA TYR A 121 -12.48 0.76 10.04
C TYR A 121 -11.47 -0.21 9.46
N GLY A 122 -11.13 -0.10 8.18
CA GLY A 122 -10.06 -0.90 7.57
C GLY A 122 -8.68 -0.61 8.20
N VAL A 123 -8.37 0.68 8.39
CA VAL A 123 -7.12 1.08 9.08
C VAL A 123 -7.17 0.72 10.56
N TYR A 124 -8.31 0.82 11.21
CA TYR A 124 -8.48 0.36 12.59
C TYR A 124 -8.25 -1.15 12.71
N VAL A 125 -8.74 -1.96 11.76
CA VAL A 125 -8.45 -3.40 11.70
C VAL A 125 -6.94 -3.65 11.57
N LEU A 126 -6.24 -2.93 10.69
CA LEU A 126 -4.77 -3.03 10.60
C LEU A 126 -4.08 -2.70 11.92
N ALA A 127 -4.54 -1.66 12.63
CA ALA A 127 -4.00 -1.31 13.94
C ALA A 127 -4.25 -2.40 14.99
N LEU A 128 -5.46 -2.96 15.06
CA LEU A 128 -5.78 -4.07 15.97
C LEU A 128 -4.95 -5.33 15.67
N LEU A 129 -4.66 -5.60 14.40
CA LEU A 129 -3.76 -6.69 14.03
C LEU A 129 -2.31 -6.40 14.44
N GLY A 130 -1.87 -5.12 14.35
CA GLY A 130 -0.57 -4.67 14.82
C GLY A 130 -0.38 -4.74 16.34
N GLU A 131 -1.48 -4.78 17.14
CA GLU A 131 -1.41 -5.08 18.58
C GLU A 131 -1.06 -6.54 18.87
N GLN A 132 -1.30 -7.45 17.89
CA GLN A 132 -1.10 -8.90 18.08
C GLN A 132 0.10 -9.44 17.31
N PHE A 133 0.49 -8.82 16.21
CA PHE A 133 1.58 -9.28 15.36
C PHE A 133 2.61 -8.16 15.17
N GLU A 134 3.88 -8.47 15.38
CA GLU A 134 4.98 -7.50 15.29
C GLU A 134 5.42 -7.20 13.84
N ASN A 135 5.19 -8.15 12.94
CA ASN A 135 5.71 -8.13 11.56
C ASN A 135 4.62 -7.75 10.57
N THR A 136 4.89 -6.78 9.69
CA THR A 136 3.93 -6.27 8.70
C THR A 136 3.40 -7.36 7.79
N GLU A 137 4.22 -8.34 7.38
CA GLU A 137 3.80 -9.44 6.51
C GLU A 137 2.80 -10.34 7.21
N THR A 138 3.03 -10.64 8.49
CA THR A 138 2.10 -11.40 9.32
C THR A 138 0.79 -10.63 9.54
N ILE A 139 0.85 -9.30 9.74
CA ILE A 139 -0.33 -8.42 9.82
C ILE A 139 -1.14 -8.49 8.53
N LEU A 140 -0.49 -8.35 7.37
CA LEU A 140 -1.15 -8.43 6.07
C LEU A 140 -1.73 -9.82 5.78
N ALA A 141 -1.03 -10.87 6.16
CA ALA A 141 -1.55 -12.23 6.07
C ALA A 141 -2.80 -12.41 6.93
N ALA A 142 -2.81 -11.84 8.15
CA ALA A 142 -3.97 -11.88 9.05
C ALA A 142 -5.14 -11.00 8.54
N TYR A 143 -4.85 -9.90 7.89
CA TYR A 143 -5.85 -9.07 7.25
C TYR A 143 -6.59 -9.82 6.15
N ASN A 144 -5.86 -10.55 5.30
CA ASN A 144 -6.42 -11.29 4.17
C ASN A 144 -7.01 -12.65 4.58
N ALA A 145 -6.26 -13.48 5.32
CA ALA A 145 -6.67 -14.85 5.66
C ALA A 145 -7.48 -14.95 6.96
N GLY A 146 -7.48 -13.89 7.77
CA GLY A 146 -8.12 -13.85 9.09
C GLY A 146 -7.17 -14.17 10.23
N ILE A 147 -7.36 -13.44 11.33
CA ILE A 147 -6.51 -13.48 12.54
C ILE A 147 -6.40 -14.88 13.16
N GLY A 148 -7.51 -15.63 13.22
CA GLY A 148 -7.53 -16.98 13.80
C GLY A 148 -6.68 -17.96 12.99
N ARG A 149 -6.73 -17.87 11.67
CA ARG A 149 -5.96 -18.73 10.78
C ARG A 149 -4.46 -18.47 10.86
N VAL A 150 -4.06 -17.21 10.88
CA VAL A 150 -2.66 -16.85 11.06
C VAL A 150 -2.16 -17.28 12.45
N GLY A 151 -3.00 -17.15 13.48
CA GLY A 151 -2.68 -17.68 14.81
C GLY A 151 -2.46 -19.21 14.84
N GLU A 152 -3.12 -19.98 13.98
CA GLU A 152 -2.84 -21.41 13.80
C GLU A 152 -1.52 -21.63 13.05
N TRP A 153 -1.27 -20.88 11.98
CA TRP A 153 -0.01 -21.00 11.23
C TRP A 153 1.22 -20.68 12.07
N LEU A 154 1.14 -19.69 12.96
CA LEU A 154 2.24 -19.35 13.87
C LEU A 154 2.59 -20.44 14.89
N LYS A 155 1.66 -21.36 15.17
CA LYS A 155 1.90 -22.50 16.07
C LYS A 155 2.57 -23.68 15.37
N ASP A 156 2.56 -23.70 14.04
CA ASP A 156 3.12 -24.79 13.23
C ASP A 156 4.58 -24.47 12.85
N PRO A 157 5.55 -25.30 13.29
CA PRO A 157 6.96 -25.11 12.92
C PRO A 157 7.25 -25.16 11.42
N ALA A 158 6.34 -25.70 10.61
CA ALA A 158 6.47 -25.68 9.16
C ALA A 158 6.28 -24.28 8.55
N TYR A 159 5.61 -23.36 9.28
CA TYR A 159 5.27 -22.04 8.79
C TYR A 159 5.90 -20.90 9.63
N SER A 160 6.31 -21.19 10.86
CA SER A 160 6.92 -20.23 11.77
C SER A 160 7.93 -20.94 12.68
N ALA A 161 9.18 -20.52 12.63
CA ALA A 161 10.23 -21.07 13.47
C ALA A 161 10.22 -20.51 14.91
N ASP A 162 9.74 -19.28 15.08
CA ASP A 162 9.74 -18.54 16.36
C ASP A 162 8.36 -18.38 16.99
N GLY A 163 7.29 -18.75 16.28
CA GLY A 163 5.90 -18.57 16.73
C GLY A 163 5.41 -17.11 16.71
N VAL A 164 6.21 -16.18 16.18
CA VAL A 164 5.94 -14.73 16.18
C VAL A 164 5.72 -14.20 14.78
N ARG A 165 6.52 -14.65 13.82
CA ARG A 165 6.44 -14.25 12.41
C ARG A 165 6.24 -15.45 11.50
N LEU A 166 5.59 -15.26 10.39
CA LEU A 166 5.47 -16.28 9.35
C LEU A 166 6.75 -16.30 8.50
N ASP A 167 7.43 -17.44 8.45
CA ASP A 167 8.52 -17.71 7.50
C ASP A 167 7.96 -18.17 6.15
N THR A 168 6.78 -18.82 6.18
CA THR A 168 6.05 -19.28 5.00
C THR A 168 4.56 -19.03 5.17
N ILE A 169 3.92 -18.46 4.16
CA ILE A 169 2.46 -18.32 4.12
C ILE A 169 1.90 -19.51 3.33
N PRO A 170 1.15 -20.44 3.96
CA PRO A 170 0.76 -21.69 3.33
C PRO A 170 -0.31 -21.55 2.23
N TYR A 171 -1.06 -20.43 2.23
CA TYR A 171 -2.07 -20.16 1.22
C TYR A 171 -1.47 -19.31 0.10
N PRO A 172 -1.38 -19.81 -1.15
CA PRO A 172 -0.81 -19.04 -2.27
C PRO A 172 -1.51 -17.71 -2.49
N GLU A 173 -2.84 -17.65 -2.39
CA GLU A 173 -3.61 -16.42 -2.52
C GLU A 173 -3.19 -15.36 -1.50
N THR A 174 -2.99 -15.77 -0.24
CA THR A 174 -2.55 -14.86 0.83
C THR A 174 -1.09 -14.44 0.65
N ALA A 175 -0.23 -15.36 0.20
CA ALA A 175 1.17 -15.04 -0.11
C ALA A 175 1.25 -14.00 -1.24
N ASP A 176 0.51 -14.21 -2.33
CA ASP A 176 0.41 -13.27 -3.46
C ASP A 176 -0.17 -11.92 -3.03
N TYR A 177 -1.16 -11.93 -2.13
CA TYR A 177 -1.72 -10.70 -1.56
C TYR A 177 -0.67 -9.90 -0.80
N VAL A 178 0.05 -10.54 0.12
CA VAL A 178 1.11 -9.88 0.91
C VAL A 178 2.19 -9.30 0.00
N GLU A 179 2.63 -10.06 -1.00
CA GLU A 179 3.62 -9.59 -1.99
C GLU A 179 3.10 -8.37 -2.78
N ARG A 180 1.86 -8.41 -3.28
CA ARG A 180 1.25 -7.28 -4.00
C ARG A 180 1.15 -6.02 -3.15
N VAL A 181 0.71 -6.14 -1.88
CA VAL A 181 0.63 -4.99 -0.97
C VAL A 181 2.02 -4.41 -0.69
N GLN A 182 3.02 -5.26 -0.41
CA GLN A 182 4.38 -4.80 -0.15
C GLN A 182 5.00 -4.11 -1.37
N ASN A 183 4.78 -4.62 -2.57
CA ASN A 183 5.24 -4.00 -3.80
C ASN A 183 4.54 -2.65 -4.05
N ALA A 184 3.21 -2.58 -3.87
CA ALA A 184 2.47 -1.34 -3.98
C ALA A 184 2.96 -0.29 -2.96
N ARG A 185 3.21 -0.70 -1.69
CA ARG A 185 3.75 0.19 -0.65
C ARG A 185 5.07 0.83 -1.06
N LYS A 186 6.01 0.06 -1.62
CA LYS A 186 7.28 0.60 -2.13
C LYS A 186 7.05 1.67 -3.20
N PHE A 187 6.11 1.44 -4.14
CA PHE A 187 5.77 2.45 -5.14
C PHE A 187 5.21 3.73 -4.51
N TYR A 188 4.32 3.64 -3.52
CA TYR A 188 3.80 4.82 -2.82
C TYR A 188 4.90 5.57 -2.08
N GLN A 189 5.83 4.86 -1.41
CA GLN A 189 6.99 5.47 -0.76
C GLN A 189 7.88 6.21 -1.76
N GLU A 190 8.24 5.58 -2.88
CA GLU A 190 9.13 6.17 -3.89
C GLU A 190 8.50 7.31 -4.69
N LEU A 191 7.23 7.17 -5.12
CA LEU A 191 6.56 8.15 -5.96
C LEU A 191 6.20 9.43 -5.22
N TYR A 192 5.79 9.29 -3.96
CA TYR A 192 5.18 10.37 -3.18
C TYR A 192 5.98 10.75 -1.94
N ASN A 193 7.10 10.09 -1.70
CA ASN A 193 7.93 10.28 -0.50
C ASN A 193 7.13 10.12 0.80
N LEU A 194 6.22 9.14 0.82
CA LEU A 194 5.44 8.78 1.99
C LEU A 194 6.25 7.88 2.92
N PRO A 195 6.05 7.98 4.25
CA PRO A 195 6.62 7.03 5.20
C PRO A 195 6.00 5.64 5.03
#